data_9d5c4d3eed56968314bd4d7b9f27cb6d
#
_entry.id   9d5c4d3eed56968314bd4d7b9f27cb6d
#
_cell.length_a   1.000
_cell.length_b   1.000
_cell.length_c   1.000
_cell.angle_alpha   90.00
_cell.angle_beta   90.00
_cell.angle_gamma   90.00
#
_symmetry.space_group_name_H-M   'P 1'
#
loop_
_entity.id
_entity.type
_entity.pdbx_description
1 polymer ?
#
loop_
_entity_poly.entity_id
_entity_poly.type
_entity_poly.pdbx_seq_one_letter_code
_entity_poly.pdbx_strand_id
1 'polypeptide(L)'
;MLTEFREKVSGFRKEDDMKLSTKGKYGLYAMFYLAQHAGDGPQPLKEISAIGISENYLEQLLGSLRRGGLVTTVRGAQGGYMLARAPEEITVGDIMDATEGPLNLSECLADGSCCAKSTRCESRRVWEYLSQSINNLLQSITLRDMLEQECFEGPGRGEIKEQ
;
A
#
# COMPACT_ATOMS: atom_id res chain seq x y z
N MET A 1 -41.58 -0.43 -6.62
CA MET A 1 -40.35 -1.21 -6.92
C MET A 1 -39.05 -0.40 -6.85
N LEU A 2 -39.01 0.81 -7.34
CA LEU A 2 -37.79 1.66 -7.25
C LEU A 2 -37.61 2.40 -5.90
N THR A 3 -38.66 2.55 -5.13
CA THR A 3 -38.66 3.21 -3.81
C THR A 3 -38.19 2.30 -2.70
N GLU A 4 -38.42 0.99 -2.75
CA GLU A 4 -37.93 0.02 -1.75
C GLU A 4 -36.43 -0.26 -1.87
N PHE A 5 -35.85 -0.07 -3.05
CA PHE A 5 -34.40 -0.22 -3.23
C PHE A 5 -33.61 0.93 -2.58
N ARG A 6 -34.24 2.11 -2.49
CA ARG A 6 -33.61 3.32 -1.95
C ARG A 6 -33.50 3.33 -0.42
N GLU A 7 -34.42 2.66 0.29
CA GLU A 7 -34.38 2.56 1.75
C GLU A 7 -33.39 1.50 2.26
N LYS A 8 -33.10 0.46 1.48
CA LYS A 8 -32.12 -0.56 1.85
C LYS A 8 -30.65 -0.12 1.72
N VAL A 9 -30.39 0.97 1.01
CA VAL A 9 -29.03 1.51 0.78
C VAL A 9 -28.64 2.56 1.82
N SER A 10 -29.59 3.03 2.66
CA SER A 10 -29.32 4.05 3.68
C SER A 10 -28.53 3.56 4.89
N GLY A 11 -28.20 2.27 4.96
CA GLY A 11 -27.38 1.66 6.01
C GLY A 11 -25.88 1.54 5.69
N PHE A 12 -25.43 1.98 4.53
CA PHE A 12 -24.00 2.05 4.22
C PHE A 12 -23.37 3.16 5.06
N ARG A 13 -22.59 2.77 6.06
CA ARG A 13 -21.78 3.71 6.82
C ARG A 13 -20.84 4.42 5.86
N LYS A 14 -20.79 5.72 5.98
CA LYS A 14 -20.00 6.67 5.17
C LYS A 14 -18.48 6.55 5.37
N GLU A 15 -17.97 5.43 5.88
CA GLU A 15 -16.57 5.21 6.26
C GLU A 15 -15.83 4.14 5.45
N ASP A 16 -16.50 3.46 4.50
CA ASP A 16 -15.86 2.50 3.59
C ASP A 16 -15.53 3.15 2.22
N ASP A 17 -15.02 4.37 2.25
CA ASP A 17 -14.29 4.90 1.11
C ASP A 17 -13.01 4.06 0.98
N MET A 18 -12.80 3.44 -0.17
CA MET A 18 -11.62 2.67 -0.54
C MET A 18 -10.41 3.63 -0.61
N LYS A 19 -10.04 4.19 0.55
CA LYS A 19 -8.87 5.04 0.73
C LYS A 19 -7.72 4.12 1.08
N LEU A 20 -6.68 4.17 0.28
CA LEU A 20 -5.37 3.71 0.76
C LEU A 20 -5.18 4.31 2.15
N SER A 21 -4.96 3.45 3.14
CA SER A 21 -4.81 3.93 4.50
C SER A 21 -3.60 4.85 4.58
N THR A 22 -3.64 5.72 5.55
CA THR A 22 -2.54 6.64 5.84
C THR A 22 -1.21 5.91 6.05
N LYS A 23 -1.26 4.67 6.58
CA LYS A 23 -0.09 3.80 6.80
C LYS A 23 0.59 3.42 5.49
N GLY A 24 -0.15 2.85 4.54
CA GLY A 24 0.38 2.43 3.24
C GLY A 24 0.97 3.61 2.47
N LYS A 25 0.24 4.73 2.43
CA LYS A 25 0.70 5.96 1.79
C LYS A 25 2.03 6.46 2.37
N TYR A 26 2.13 6.57 3.69
CA TYR A 26 3.34 7.06 4.32
C TYR A 26 4.46 6.02 4.32
N GLY A 27 4.13 4.72 4.35
CA GLY A 27 5.08 3.64 4.14
C GLY A 27 5.76 3.75 2.80
N LEU A 28 4.98 3.97 1.75
CA LEU A 28 5.49 4.15 0.39
C LEU A 28 6.39 5.40 0.28
N TYR A 29 5.99 6.54 0.89
CA TYR A 29 6.82 7.74 0.90
C TYR A 29 8.15 7.55 1.62
N ALA A 30 8.14 6.91 2.81
CA ALA A 30 9.36 6.64 3.56
C ALA A 30 10.31 5.71 2.79
N MET A 31 9.77 4.67 2.16
CA MET A 31 10.56 3.72 1.37
C MET A 31 11.11 4.36 0.10
N PHE A 32 10.33 5.21 -0.56
CA PHE A 32 10.79 5.98 -1.72
C PHE A 32 11.92 6.96 -1.35
N TYR A 33 11.80 7.66 -0.21
CA TYR A 33 12.86 8.51 0.32
C TYR A 33 14.15 7.72 0.55
N LEU A 34 14.07 6.55 1.21
CA LEU A 34 15.23 5.69 1.43
C LEU A 34 15.83 5.17 0.13
N ALA A 35 15.01 4.92 -0.89
CA ALA A 35 15.48 4.50 -2.21
C ALA A 35 16.24 5.61 -2.94
N GLN A 36 15.79 6.86 -2.83
CA GLN A 36 16.49 8.02 -3.38
C GLN A 36 17.89 8.22 -2.77
N HIS A 37 18.08 7.78 -1.51
CA HIS A 37 19.31 7.93 -0.75
C HIS A 37 20.04 6.59 -0.55
N ALA A 38 19.78 5.59 -1.38
CA ALA A 38 20.32 4.24 -1.24
C ALA A 38 21.86 4.17 -1.27
N GLY A 39 22.55 5.20 -1.80
CA GLY A 39 24.00 5.31 -1.83
C GLY A 39 24.62 6.20 -0.73
N ASP A 40 23.80 6.95 0.01
CA ASP A 40 24.25 8.03 0.90
C ASP A 40 24.50 7.53 2.34
N GLY A 41 24.26 6.25 2.61
CA GLY A 41 24.36 5.67 3.94
C GLY A 41 23.05 5.78 4.74
N PRO A 42 23.13 5.53 6.08
CA PRO A 42 21.94 5.53 6.93
C PRO A 42 21.28 6.92 7.01
N GLN A 43 19.97 6.96 6.83
CA GLN A 43 19.18 8.19 6.87
C GLN A 43 18.60 8.41 8.27
N PRO A 44 18.86 9.56 8.92
CA PRO A 44 18.30 9.87 10.23
C PRO A 44 16.77 9.98 10.17
N LEU A 45 16.10 9.56 11.25
CA LEU A 45 14.62 9.65 11.36
C LEU A 45 14.09 11.04 11.05
N LYS A 46 14.80 12.07 11.55
CA LYS A 46 14.44 13.47 11.37
C LYS A 46 14.40 13.91 9.90
N GLU A 47 15.32 13.40 9.09
CA GLU A 47 15.36 13.74 7.65
C GLU A 47 14.22 13.04 6.90
N ILE A 48 13.96 11.77 7.21
CA ILE A 48 12.82 11.06 6.64
C ILE A 48 11.49 11.72 7.05
N SER A 49 11.38 12.24 8.29
CA SER A 49 10.17 12.89 8.79
C SER A 49 9.86 14.22 8.09
N ALA A 50 10.83 14.83 7.40
CA ALA A 50 10.65 16.05 6.63
C ALA A 50 9.60 15.92 5.51
N ILE A 51 9.20 14.70 5.13
CA ILE A 51 8.05 14.44 4.25
C ILE A 51 6.67 14.79 4.87
N GLY A 52 6.65 15.37 6.07
CA GLY A 52 5.43 15.82 6.73
C GLY A 52 4.77 14.80 7.65
N ILE A 53 5.53 13.84 8.16
CA ILE A 53 5.08 12.80 9.10
C ILE A 53 5.71 13.07 10.48
N SER A 54 4.94 12.90 11.56
CA SER A 54 5.50 12.98 12.91
C SER A 54 6.53 11.86 13.15
N GLU A 55 7.63 12.19 13.83
CA GLU A 55 8.70 11.22 14.08
C GLU A 55 8.19 9.97 14.81
N ASN A 56 7.32 10.12 15.81
CA ASN A 56 6.75 8.99 16.55
C ASN A 56 5.97 8.03 15.64
N TYR A 57 5.18 8.57 14.72
CA TYR A 57 4.41 7.73 13.80
C TYR A 57 5.31 7.08 12.75
N LEU A 58 6.28 7.83 12.25
CA LEU A 58 7.26 7.32 11.30
C LEU A 58 8.12 6.20 11.92
N GLU A 59 8.52 6.31 13.19
CA GLU A 59 9.27 5.27 13.90
C GLU A 59 8.49 3.96 13.99
N GLN A 60 7.18 4.04 14.32
CA GLN A 60 6.30 2.85 14.33
C GLN A 60 6.18 2.23 12.95
N LEU A 61 6.05 3.06 11.92
CA LEU A 61 5.94 2.63 10.53
C LEU A 61 7.21 1.94 10.04
N LEU A 62 8.38 2.57 10.28
CA LEU A 62 9.69 1.99 9.97
C LEU A 62 9.94 0.70 10.78
N GLY A 63 9.42 0.62 12.00
CA GLY A 63 9.40 -0.61 12.80
C GLY A 63 8.63 -1.75 12.12
N SER A 64 7.50 -1.46 11.47
CA SER A 64 6.72 -2.44 10.70
C SER A 64 7.48 -2.87 9.43
N LEU A 65 8.00 -1.91 8.68
CA LEU A 65 8.81 -2.16 7.48
C LEU A 65 10.07 -2.99 7.80
N ARG A 66 10.70 -2.75 8.95
CA ARG A 66 11.85 -3.54 9.43
C ARG A 66 11.44 -4.98 9.74
N ARG A 67 10.31 -5.20 10.41
CA ARG A 67 9.77 -6.56 10.64
C ARG A 67 9.46 -7.29 9.33
N GLY A 68 9.02 -6.56 8.31
CA GLY A 68 8.84 -7.07 6.95
C GLY A 68 10.14 -7.31 6.17
N GLY A 69 11.32 -7.01 6.76
CA GLY A 69 12.61 -7.21 6.08
C GLY A 69 12.88 -6.22 4.95
N LEU A 70 12.23 -5.07 4.94
CA LEU A 70 12.38 -4.03 3.91
C LEU A 70 13.34 -2.92 4.33
N VAL A 71 13.50 -2.73 5.64
CA VAL A 71 14.35 -1.69 6.24
C VAL A 71 15.30 -2.31 7.27
N THR A 72 16.51 -1.83 7.30
CA THR A 72 17.49 -2.12 8.35
C THR A 72 17.87 -0.85 9.11
N THR A 73 18.47 -1.01 10.30
CA THR A 73 18.89 0.12 11.14
C THR A 73 20.37 0.02 11.47
N VAL A 74 21.06 1.15 11.41
CA VAL A 74 22.45 1.30 11.86
C VAL A 74 22.45 2.11 13.15
N ARG A 75 23.14 1.61 14.19
CA ARG A 75 23.26 2.29 15.48
C ARG A 75 24.47 3.24 15.49
N GLY A 76 24.41 4.27 16.31
CA GLY A 76 25.50 5.23 16.53
C GLY A 76 25.13 6.66 16.20
N ALA A 77 26.08 7.58 16.36
CA ALA A 77 25.84 9.02 16.12
C ALA A 77 25.52 9.37 14.65
N GLN A 78 25.99 8.56 13.72
CA GLN A 78 25.66 8.62 12.28
C GLN A 78 24.75 7.46 11.87
N GLY A 79 23.96 6.97 12.79
CA GLY A 79 23.01 5.88 12.56
C GLY A 79 21.71 6.37 11.93
N GLY A 80 20.89 5.42 11.53
CA GLY A 80 19.61 5.72 10.90
C GLY A 80 19.01 4.49 10.24
N TYR A 81 18.20 4.71 9.23
CA TYR A 81 17.48 3.69 8.48
C TYR A 81 18.02 3.58 7.06
N MET A 82 18.06 2.35 6.56
CA MET A 82 18.46 2.03 5.19
C MET A 82 17.54 0.98 4.60
N LEU A 83 17.48 0.88 3.28
CA LEU A 83 16.89 -0.29 2.65
C LEU A 83 17.62 -1.55 3.04
N ALA A 84 16.89 -2.64 3.28
CA ALA A 84 17.46 -3.96 3.59
C ALA A 84 17.84 -4.75 2.33
N ARG A 85 17.27 -4.38 1.20
CA ARG A 85 17.48 -4.99 -0.13
C ARG A 85 17.64 -3.89 -1.17
N ALA A 86 18.12 -4.24 -2.36
CA ALA A 86 18.20 -3.30 -3.48
C ALA A 86 16.80 -2.78 -3.90
N PRO A 87 16.68 -1.54 -4.41
CA PRO A 87 15.39 -0.97 -4.83
C PRO A 87 14.64 -1.81 -5.87
N GLU A 88 15.34 -2.56 -6.69
CA GLU A 88 14.82 -3.49 -7.69
C GLU A 88 14.13 -4.72 -7.06
N GLU A 89 14.51 -5.07 -5.84
CA GLU A 89 14.03 -6.25 -5.12
C GLU A 89 12.89 -5.95 -4.15
N ILE A 90 12.50 -4.68 -4.02
CA ILE A 90 11.43 -4.23 -3.14
C ILE A 90 10.27 -3.71 -3.97
N THR A 91 9.13 -4.38 -3.86
CA THR A 91 7.92 -4.00 -4.58
C THR A 91 7.00 -3.09 -3.75
N VAL A 92 6.11 -2.39 -4.43
CA VAL A 92 5.02 -1.65 -3.76
C VAL A 92 4.14 -2.62 -2.96
N GLY A 93 3.92 -3.84 -3.48
CA GLY A 93 3.20 -4.90 -2.78
C GLY A 93 3.85 -5.28 -1.45
N ASP A 94 5.17 -5.49 -1.42
CA ASP A 94 5.92 -5.78 -0.18
C ASP A 94 5.71 -4.68 0.89
N ILE A 95 5.73 -3.42 0.45
CA ILE A 95 5.53 -2.27 1.34
C ILE A 95 4.12 -2.24 1.90
N MET A 96 3.12 -2.48 1.04
CA MET A 96 1.71 -2.55 1.46
C MET A 96 1.49 -3.70 2.44
N ASP A 97 2.01 -4.88 2.16
CA ASP A 97 1.90 -6.06 3.03
C ASP A 97 2.54 -5.83 4.40
N ALA A 98 3.69 -5.16 4.45
CA ALA A 98 4.38 -4.85 5.70
C ALA A 98 3.68 -3.78 6.56
N THR A 99 2.91 -2.88 5.95
CA THR A 99 2.26 -1.74 6.62
C THR A 99 0.79 -2.00 6.95
N GLU A 100 0.05 -2.59 6.01
CA GLU A 100 -1.41 -2.79 6.08
C GLU A 100 -1.78 -4.27 6.28
N GLY A 101 -0.91 -5.17 5.87
CA GLY A 101 -1.24 -6.57 5.66
C GLY A 101 -1.83 -6.81 4.26
N PRO A 102 -2.21 -8.06 3.97
CA PRO A 102 -2.71 -8.44 2.65
C PRO A 102 -3.97 -7.66 2.27
N LEU A 103 -3.99 -7.14 1.06
CA LEU A 103 -5.11 -6.37 0.52
C LEU A 103 -6.32 -7.30 0.31
N ASN A 104 -7.35 -7.11 1.11
CA ASN A 104 -8.64 -7.78 0.94
C ASN A 104 -9.72 -6.73 0.64
N LEU A 105 -10.28 -6.78 -0.57
CA LEU A 105 -11.33 -5.85 -1.00
C LEU A 105 -12.69 -6.12 -0.36
N SER A 106 -12.84 -7.23 0.35
CA SER A 106 -14.09 -7.62 0.98
C SER A 106 -13.82 -8.44 2.24
N GLU A 107 -14.57 -8.19 3.30
CA GLU A 107 -14.50 -8.94 4.56
C GLU A 107 -14.69 -10.46 4.36
N CYS A 108 -15.49 -10.86 3.37
CA CYS A 108 -15.71 -12.27 3.05
C CYS A 108 -14.48 -12.97 2.46
N LEU A 109 -13.42 -12.24 2.11
CA LEU A 109 -12.12 -12.78 1.68
C LEU A 109 -11.14 -12.88 2.85
N ALA A 110 -11.26 -12.02 3.87
CA ALA A 110 -10.38 -11.98 5.02
C ALA A 110 -10.61 -13.17 5.96
N ASP A 111 -11.90 -13.47 6.24
CA ASP A 111 -12.31 -14.57 7.13
C ASP A 111 -13.18 -15.56 6.35
N GLY A 112 -12.62 -16.66 5.89
CA GLY A 112 -13.33 -17.68 5.09
C GLY A 112 -14.64 -18.23 5.67
N SER A 113 -15.13 -17.69 6.78
CA SER A 113 -16.22 -18.23 7.60
C SER A 113 -17.52 -17.41 7.64
N CYS A 114 -17.54 -16.17 7.22
CA CYS A 114 -18.65 -15.28 7.59
C CYS A 114 -19.85 -15.21 6.65
N CYS A 115 -19.86 -15.98 5.57
CA CYS A 115 -21.01 -15.95 4.66
C CYS A 115 -21.59 -17.35 4.44
N ALA A 116 -22.83 -17.58 4.90
CA ALA A 116 -23.57 -18.82 4.66
C ALA A 116 -23.78 -19.16 3.17
N LYS A 117 -23.48 -18.23 2.27
CA LYS A 117 -23.55 -18.36 0.81
C LYS A 117 -22.17 -18.51 0.14
N SER A 118 -21.09 -18.68 0.90
CA SER A 118 -19.71 -18.59 0.40
C SER A 118 -19.37 -19.55 -0.75
N THR A 119 -20.00 -20.72 -0.83
CA THR A 119 -19.74 -21.73 -1.86
C THR A 119 -20.44 -21.47 -3.19
N ARG A 120 -21.41 -20.55 -3.23
CA ARG A 120 -22.21 -20.21 -4.46
C ARG A 120 -22.31 -18.72 -4.73
N CYS A 121 -21.47 -17.91 -4.09
CA CYS A 121 -21.54 -16.46 -4.26
C CYS A 121 -20.72 -16.03 -5.48
N GLU A 122 -21.38 -15.67 -6.57
CA GLU A 122 -20.72 -15.21 -7.78
C GLU A 122 -19.97 -13.89 -7.57
N SER A 123 -20.50 -12.99 -6.74
CA SER A 123 -19.80 -11.76 -6.37
C SER A 123 -18.48 -12.00 -5.64
N ARG A 124 -18.34 -13.08 -4.85
CA ARG A 124 -17.08 -13.45 -4.22
C ARG A 124 -15.97 -13.70 -5.25
N ARG A 125 -16.29 -14.39 -6.35
CA ARG A 125 -15.31 -14.65 -7.43
C ARG A 125 -14.82 -13.37 -8.08
N VAL A 126 -15.70 -12.38 -8.22
CA VAL A 126 -15.32 -11.06 -8.75
C VAL A 126 -14.37 -10.34 -7.79
N TRP A 127 -14.67 -10.34 -6.50
CA TRP A 127 -13.81 -9.72 -5.49
C TRP A 127 -12.47 -10.43 -5.33
N GLU A 128 -12.44 -11.75 -5.40
CA GLU A 128 -11.20 -12.54 -5.42
C GLU A 128 -10.34 -12.16 -6.63
N TYR A 129 -10.94 -12.11 -7.82
CA TYR A 129 -10.23 -11.75 -9.05
C TYR A 129 -9.68 -10.31 -8.99
N LEU A 130 -10.48 -9.35 -8.52
CA LEU A 130 -10.04 -7.96 -8.36
C LEU A 130 -8.91 -7.82 -7.35
N SER A 131 -9.04 -8.45 -6.17
CA SER A 131 -7.98 -8.45 -5.14
C SER A 131 -6.67 -9.02 -5.69
N GLN A 132 -6.76 -10.15 -6.40
CA GLN A 132 -5.60 -10.79 -6.99
C GLN A 132 -4.97 -9.93 -8.10
N SER A 133 -5.78 -9.29 -8.94
CA SER A 133 -5.31 -8.41 -10.01
C SER A 133 -4.58 -7.19 -9.44
N ILE A 134 -5.11 -6.58 -8.39
CA ILE A 134 -4.48 -5.44 -7.71
C ILE A 134 -3.19 -5.89 -7.03
N ASN A 135 -3.19 -7.02 -6.31
CA ASN A 135 -1.99 -7.54 -5.68
C ASN A 135 -0.89 -7.84 -6.71
N ASN A 136 -1.22 -8.47 -7.83
CA ASN A 136 -0.26 -8.73 -8.91
C ASN A 136 0.32 -7.42 -9.46
N LEU A 137 -0.51 -6.40 -9.65
CA LEU A 137 -0.05 -5.08 -10.09
C LEU A 137 0.89 -4.44 -9.06
N LEU A 138 0.54 -4.47 -7.78
CA LEU A 138 1.40 -3.92 -6.72
C LEU A 138 2.73 -4.66 -6.60
N GLN A 139 2.74 -5.97 -6.83
CA GLN A 139 3.95 -6.79 -6.84
C GLN A 139 4.79 -6.60 -8.10
N SER A 140 4.24 -6.07 -9.17
CA SER A 140 4.98 -5.79 -10.40
C SER A 140 5.70 -4.45 -10.42
N ILE A 141 5.40 -3.55 -9.49
CA ILE A 141 6.00 -2.21 -9.40
C ILE A 141 7.08 -2.24 -8.32
N THR A 142 8.32 -1.97 -8.68
CA THR A 142 9.46 -1.89 -7.77
C THR A 142 9.75 -0.45 -7.33
N LEU A 143 10.54 -0.28 -6.26
CA LEU A 143 11.06 1.04 -5.89
C LEU A 143 11.95 1.62 -7.00
N ARG A 144 12.63 0.78 -7.77
CA ARG A 144 13.43 1.20 -8.92
C ARG A 144 12.56 1.83 -10.00
N ASP A 145 11.47 1.18 -10.37
CA ASP A 145 10.51 1.70 -11.36
C ASP A 145 9.95 3.05 -10.93
N MET A 146 9.70 3.22 -9.62
CA MET A 146 9.26 4.50 -9.07
C MET A 146 10.32 5.60 -9.18
N LEU A 147 11.61 5.29 -9.00
CA LEU A 147 12.71 6.23 -9.15
C LEU A 147 12.89 6.67 -10.62
N GLU A 148 12.74 5.74 -11.54
CA GLU A 148 12.87 5.96 -12.98
C GLU A 148 11.59 6.52 -13.62
N GLN A 149 10.49 6.62 -12.85
CA GLN A 149 9.16 7.09 -13.29
C GLN A 149 8.54 6.21 -14.42
N GLU A 150 9.10 5.05 -14.69
CA GLU A 150 8.64 4.16 -15.76
C GLU A 150 7.27 3.51 -15.47
N CYS A 151 6.91 3.35 -14.20
CA CYS A 151 5.65 2.72 -13.80
C CYS A 151 4.39 3.55 -14.07
N PHE A 152 4.52 4.80 -14.48
CA PHE A 152 3.38 5.72 -14.70
C PHE A 152 3.02 5.90 -16.17
N GLU A 153 3.74 5.28 -17.08
CA GLU A 153 3.35 5.17 -18.49
C GLU A 153 2.40 3.98 -18.71
N GLY A 154 1.37 3.88 -17.88
CA GLY A 154 0.32 2.87 -18.05
C GLY A 154 -0.50 3.11 -19.31
N PRO A 155 -1.10 2.05 -19.92
CA PRO A 155 -2.02 2.22 -21.04
C PRO A 155 -3.28 2.93 -20.55
N GLY A 156 -3.37 4.27 -20.71
CA GLY A 156 -4.59 4.94 -20.34
C GLY A 156 -4.55 6.41 -19.99
N ARG A 157 -3.56 7.20 -20.40
CA ARG A 157 -3.84 8.61 -20.66
C ARG A 157 -4.48 8.76 -22.04
N GLY A 158 -5.61 8.08 -22.23
CA GLY A 158 -6.57 8.46 -23.24
C GLY A 158 -7.04 9.87 -22.88
N GLU A 159 -6.81 10.81 -23.79
CA GLU A 159 -7.29 12.18 -23.74
C GLU A 159 -8.75 12.18 -23.31
N ILE A 160 -9.05 12.68 -22.11
CA ILE A 160 -10.40 13.09 -21.77
C ILE A 160 -10.67 14.31 -22.63
N LYS A 161 -11.28 14.10 -23.81
CA LYS A 161 -11.84 15.18 -24.61
C LYS A 161 -13.01 15.72 -23.80
N GLU A 162 -12.81 16.92 -23.25
CA GLU A 162 -13.93 17.75 -22.80
C GLU A 162 -14.89 17.97 -24.00
N GLN A 163 -16.12 17.50 -23.86
CA GLN A 163 -17.26 17.91 -24.66
C GLN A 163 -18.21 18.73 -23.79
#